data_3bdab8bc3743907299019782f94e578a
#
_entry.id   3bdab8bc3743907299019782f94e578a
#
_cell.length_a   1.000
_cell.length_b   1.000
_cell.length_c   1.000
_cell.angle_alpha   90.00
_cell.angle_beta   90.00
_cell.angle_gamma   90.00
#
_symmetry.space_group_name_H-M   'P 1'
#
loop_
_entity.id
_entity.type
_entity.pdbx_description
1 polymer ?
#
loop_
_entity_poly.entity_id
_entity_poly.type
_entity_poly.pdbx_seq_one_letter_code
_entity_poly.pdbx_strand_id
1 'polypeptide(L)'
;MDIHIIVKLKSSYEAWHELFENDAENRSKICDESRTLAGKAEDATALVTLFDVDMQAMGAMMEDPDFQKLTEDYVIEHIPYSITPLAPPA
;
A
#
# COMPACT_ATOMS: atom_id res chain seq x y z
N MET A 1 -6.15 -10.29 -6.73
CA MET A 1 -5.91 -10.65 -5.31
C MET A 1 -6.08 -9.42 -4.44
N ASP A 2 -6.71 -9.57 -3.31
CA ASP A 2 -6.82 -8.48 -2.34
C ASP A 2 -5.66 -8.59 -1.36
N ILE A 3 -5.03 -7.47 -1.04
CA ILE A 3 -3.89 -7.46 -0.13
C ILE A 3 -4.03 -6.35 0.91
N HIS A 4 -3.38 -6.58 2.04
CA HIS A 4 -3.23 -5.61 3.12
C HIS A 4 -1.75 -5.35 3.34
N ILE A 5 -1.37 -4.08 3.45
CA ILE A 5 0.03 -3.71 3.61
C ILE A 5 0.18 -2.93 4.91
N ILE A 6 1.07 -3.39 5.78
CA ILE A 6 1.52 -2.61 6.92
C ILE A 6 2.73 -1.80 6.46
N VAL A 7 2.65 -0.48 6.59
CA VAL A 7 3.71 0.42 6.14
C VAL A 7 4.39 1.02 7.36
N LYS A 8 5.65 0.66 7.57
CA LYS A 8 6.47 1.26 8.62
C LYS A 8 7.06 2.56 8.11
N LEU A 9 6.84 3.65 8.83
CA LEU A 9 7.13 5.00 8.35
C LEU A 9 8.40 5.60 8.96
N LYS A 10 9.17 6.32 8.14
CA LYS A 10 10.20 7.25 8.60
C LYS A 10 9.62 8.63 8.84
N SER A 11 8.68 9.04 7.99
CA SER A 11 8.00 10.33 8.06
C SER A 11 6.81 10.28 9.00
N SER A 12 6.16 11.42 9.20
CA SER A 12 4.83 11.44 9.81
C SER A 12 3.83 10.72 8.90
N TYR A 13 2.74 10.25 9.48
CA TYR A 13 1.65 9.67 8.71
C TYR A 13 1.10 10.68 7.70
N GLU A 14 0.93 11.92 8.10
CA GLU A 14 0.35 12.98 7.27
C GLU A 14 1.21 13.24 6.02
N ALA A 15 2.52 13.28 6.16
CA ALA A 15 3.43 13.47 5.02
C ALA A 15 3.36 12.27 4.07
N TRP A 16 3.37 11.05 4.60
CA TRP A 16 3.22 9.84 3.81
C TRP A 16 1.86 9.78 3.12
N HIS A 17 0.80 10.16 3.81
CA HIS A 17 -0.55 10.11 3.26
C HIS A 17 -0.70 11.06 2.06
N GLU A 18 -0.09 12.22 2.12
CA GLU A 18 -0.07 13.14 0.99
C GLU A 18 0.65 12.52 -0.21
N LEU A 19 1.80 11.89 0.00
CA LEU A 19 2.52 11.17 -1.03
C LEU A 19 1.65 10.04 -1.61
N PHE A 20 0.98 9.30 -0.74
CA PHE A 20 0.11 8.20 -1.12
C PHE A 20 -1.06 8.68 -2.01
N GLU A 21 -1.70 9.78 -1.64
CA GLU A 21 -2.80 10.37 -2.42
C GLU A 21 -2.30 10.84 -3.79
N ASN A 22 -1.13 11.46 -3.85
CA ASN A 22 -0.55 11.96 -5.09
C ASN A 22 -0.15 10.83 -6.04
N ASP A 23 0.03 9.61 -5.55
CA ASP A 23 0.42 8.44 -6.34
C ASP A 23 -0.76 7.60 -6.81
N ALA A 24 -1.99 8.06 -6.59
CA ALA A 24 -3.20 7.31 -6.92
C ALA A 24 -3.26 6.87 -8.40
N GLU A 25 -2.82 7.73 -9.32
CA GLU A 25 -2.84 7.41 -10.75
C GLU A 25 -1.96 6.19 -11.06
N ASN A 26 -0.77 6.13 -10.48
CA ASN A 26 0.11 4.97 -10.66
C ASN A 26 -0.49 3.72 -10.04
N ARG A 27 -1.10 3.85 -8.87
CA ARG A 27 -1.75 2.74 -8.18
C ARG A 27 -2.93 2.18 -8.96
N SER A 28 -3.67 3.05 -9.67
CA SER A 28 -4.80 2.64 -10.49
C SER A 28 -4.44 1.66 -11.61
N LYS A 29 -3.16 1.60 -11.97
CA LYS A 29 -2.66 0.69 -13.01
C LYS A 29 -2.46 -0.73 -12.51
N ILE A 30 -2.45 -0.92 -11.20
CA ILE A 30 -2.15 -2.22 -10.59
C ILE A 30 -3.29 -2.79 -9.75
N CYS A 31 -4.31 -1.98 -9.46
CA CYS A 31 -5.43 -2.42 -8.63
C CYS A 31 -6.67 -1.56 -8.89
N ASP A 32 -7.78 -1.92 -8.25
CA ASP A 32 -9.00 -1.12 -8.27
C ASP A 32 -8.85 0.03 -7.27
N GLU A 33 -8.35 1.17 -7.73
CA GLU A 33 -8.08 2.33 -6.90
C GLU A 33 -9.33 2.90 -6.23
N SER A 34 -10.50 2.76 -6.86
CA SER A 34 -11.76 3.26 -6.29
C SER A 34 -12.11 2.63 -4.95
N ARG A 35 -11.54 1.46 -4.64
CA ARG A 35 -11.80 0.71 -3.41
C ARG A 35 -10.64 0.78 -2.43
N THR A 36 -9.53 1.44 -2.78
CA THR A 36 -8.33 1.51 -1.93
C THR A 36 -8.64 2.19 -0.60
N LEU A 37 -8.15 1.59 0.47
CA LEU A 37 -8.30 2.11 1.83
C LEU A 37 -6.92 2.37 2.43
N ALA A 38 -6.80 3.49 3.14
CA ALA A 38 -5.59 3.81 3.88
C ALA A 38 -5.98 4.42 5.23
N GLY A 39 -5.22 4.08 6.26
CA GLY A 39 -5.48 4.59 7.60
C GLY A 39 -4.23 4.60 8.46
N LYS A 40 -4.34 5.29 9.59
CA LYS A 40 -3.27 5.39 10.58
C LYS A 40 -3.51 4.36 11.68
N ALA A 41 -2.52 3.50 11.94
CA ALA A 41 -2.59 2.55 13.05
C ALA A 41 -1.97 3.15 14.31
N GLU A 42 -0.80 3.78 14.15
CA GLU A 42 -0.09 4.49 15.20
C GLU A 42 0.86 5.49 14.51
N ASP A 43 1.57 6.31 15.27
CA ASP A 43 2.31 7.45 14.71
C ASP A 43 3.26 7.10 13.58
N ALA A 44 3.91 5.95 13.65
CA ALA A 44 4.88 5.53 12.64
C ALA A 44 4.39 4.34 11.81
N THR A 45 3.09 4.11 11.75
CA THR A 45 2.52 2.96 11.03
C THR A 45 1.26 3.34 10.29
N ALA A 46 1.25 3.07 8.99
CA ALA A 46 0.07 3.19 8.15
C ALA A 46 -0.43 1.82 7.73
N LEU A 47 -1.72 1.72 7.47
CA LEU A 47 -2.37 0.50 6.98
C LEU A 47 -2.98 0.81 5.62
N VAL A 48 -2.77 -0.08 4.66
CA VAL A 48 -3.31 0.05 3.30
C VAL A 48 -4.00 -1.24 2.90
N THR A 49 -5.19 -1.14 2.32
CA THR A 49 -5.87 -2.29 1.72
C THR A 49 -6.10 -2.01 0.25
N LEU A 50 -5.63 -2.91 -0.61
CA LEU A 50 -5.76 -2.82 -2.05
C LEU A 50 -6.60 -3.99 -2.55
N PHE A 51 -7.47 -3.71 -3.54
CA PHE A 51 -8.40 -4.70 -4.08
C PHE A 51 -8.12 -4.96 -5.55
N ASP A 52 -8.33 -6.22 -5.97
CA ASP A 52 -8.12 -6.67 -7.34
C ASP A 52 -6.71 -6.33 -7.86
N VAL A 53 -5.71 -6.65 -7.05
CA VAL A 53 -4.31 -6.34 -7.36
C VAL A 53 -3.77 -7.31 -8.42
N ASP A 54 -3.15 -6.73 -9.45
CA ASP A 54 -2.28 -7.48 -10.37
C ASP A 54 -0.93 -7.66 -9.67
N MET A 55 -0.69 -8.85 -9.14
CA MET A 55 0.49 -9.12 -8.32
C MET A 55 1.80 -9.03 -9.11
N GLN A 56 1.76 -9.32 -10.40
CA GLN A 56 2.95 -9.19 -11.26
C GLN A 56 3.29 -7.71 -11.46
N ALA A 57 2.27 -6.88 -11.74
CA ALA A 57 2.45 -5.45 -11.91
C ALA A 57 2.88 -4.78 -10.60
N MET A 58 2.31 -5.21 -9.46
CA MET A 58 2.71 -4.71 -8.16
C MET A 58 4.17 -5.06 -7.85
N GLY A 59 4.58 -6.29 -8.11
CA GLY A 59 5.97 -6.72 -7.91
C GLY A 59 6.94 -5.87 -8.72
N ALA A 60 6.60 -5.60 -9.99
CA ALA A 60 7.42 -4.76 -10.85
C ALA A 60 7.49 -3.33 -10.32
N MET A 61 6.37 -2.78 -9.83
CA MET A 61 6.33 -1.44 -9.24
C MET A 61 7.22 -1.35 -8.00
N MET A 62 7.15 -2.34 -7.11
CA MET A 62 7.94 -2.36 -5.87
C MET A 62 9.45 -2.45 -6.13
N GLU A 63 9.85 -3.06 -7.25
CA GLU A 63 11.23 -3.17 -7.66
C GLU A 63 11.72 -1.99 -8.50
N ASP A 64 10.80 -1.13 -8.96
CA ASP A 64 11.14 0.02 -9.80
C ASP A 64 11.98 1.01 -9.00
N PRO A 65 13.19 1.40 -9.50
CA PRO A 65 14.03 2.37 -8.82
C PRO A 65 13.36 3.72 -8.58
N ASP A 66 12.48 4.14 -9.48
CA ASP A 66 11.76 5.41 -9.32
C ASP A 66 10.79 5.35 -8.14
N PHE A 67 10.11 4.23 -7.95
CA PHE A 67 9.23 4.02 -6.80
C PHE A 67 10.02 3.95 -5.50
N GLN A 68 11.13 3.22 -5.50
CA GLN A 68 12.00 3.11 -4.33
C GLN A 68 12.53 4.48 -3.92
N LYS A 69 12.95 5.28 -4.89
CA LYS A 69 13.44 6.64 -4.63
C LYS A 69 12.34 7.55 -4.12
N LEU A 70 11.12 7.43 -4.68
CA LEU A 70 9.97 8.21 -4.26
C LEU A 70 9.64 7.97 -2.78
N THR A 71 9.77 6.75 -2.31
CA THR A 71 9.35 6.34 -0.96
C THR A 71 10.49 6.33 0.07
N GLU A 72 11.74 6.44 -0.34
CA GLU A 72 12.88 6.22 0.56
C GLU A 72 12.93 7.14 1.77
N ASP A 73 12.44 8.39 1.64
CA ASP A 73 12.41 9.36 2.74
C ASP A 73 11.19 9.21 3.63
N TYR A 74 10.21 8.40 3.24
CA TYR A 74 8.92 8.27 3.90
C TYR A 74 8.70 6.92 4.55
N VAL A 75 9.27 5.85 3.98
CA VAL A 75 8.97 4.48 4.34
C VAL A 75 10.22 3.70 4.72
N ILE A 76 10.16 3.00 5.86
CA ILE A 76 11.19 2.05 6.27
C ILE A 76 10.96 0.72 5.54
N GLU A 77 9.70 0.26 5.54
CA GLU A 77 9.37 -1.08 5.08
C GLU A 77 7.89 -1.19 4.71
N HIS A 78 7.60 -1.92 3.65
CA HIS A 78 6.24 -2.35 3.29
C HIS A 78 6.12 -3.85 3.61
N ILE A 79 5.11 -4.22 4.40
CA ILE A 79 4.87 -5.63 4.78
C ILE A 79 3.53 -6.06 4.20
N PRO A 80 3.51 -6.74 3.03
CA PRO A 80 2.26 -7.15 2.41
C PRO A 80 1.75 -8.47 2.94
N TYR A 81 0.44 -8.60 3.03
CA TYR A 81 -0.27 -9.82 3.40
C TYR A 81 -1.37 -10.08 2.37
N SER A 82 -1.61 -11.34 2.05
CA SER A 82 -2.80 -11.70 1.29
C SER A 82 -4.00 -11.68 2.23
N ILE A 83 -5.17 -11.27 1.69
CA ILE A 83 -6.42 -11.27 2.44
C ILE A 83 -7.27 -12.41 1.93
N THR A 84 -7.73 -13.27 2.84
CA THR A 84 -8.64 -14.36 2.54
C THR A 84 -9.82 -14.27 3.50
N PRO A 85 -11.06 -14.24 2.99
CA PRO A 85 -12.22 -14.23 3.86
C PRO A 85 -12.23 -15.45 4.79
N LEU A 86 -12.63 -15.24 6.03
CA LEU A 86 -12.83 -16.36 6.93
C LEU A 86 -14.00 -17.20 6.44
N ALA A 87 -13.91 -18.52 6.59
CA ALA A 87 -15.02 -19.39 6.26
C ALA A 87 -16.22 -19.02 7.14
N PRO A 88 -17.45 -18.97 6.58
CA PRO A 88 -18.61 -18.68 7.40
C PRO A 88 -18.80 -19.78 8.45
N PRO A 89 -19.35 -19.43 9.64
CA PRO A 89 -19.66 -20.42 10.65
C PRO A 89 -20.61 -21.48 10.09
N ALA A 90 -20.36 -22.71 10.47
CA ALA A 90 -21.22 -23.83 10.05
C ALA A 90 -22.60 -23.72 10.70
#